data_5554aa238ea3eaafcfc1a1060eafe90e
#
_entry.id   5554aa238ea3eaafcfc1a1060eafe90e
#
_cell.length_a   1.000
_cell.length_b   1.000
_cell.length_c   1.000
_cell.angle_alpha   90.00
_cell.angle_beta   90.00
_cell.angle_gamma   90.00
#
_symmetry.space_group_name_H-M   'P 1'
#
loop_
_entity.id
_entity.type
_entity.pdbx_description
1 polymer ?
#
loop_
_entity_poly.entity_id
_entity_poly.type
_entity_poly.pdbx_seq_one_letter_code
_entity_poly.pdbx_strand_id
1 'polypeptide(L)'
;MTRILVVDDDRTQAEEFGALLRKAGCDVTLAGNGREALNLLGRGLPDVILTDLDMPEMDGLELVQAIRRGYPALPVILMTAMGSEDVAAKALYHGAASYVRKRSLAREVVRTVGSVLAVARALPQQERVLDCLTHDQLSFVLDNDTAQIPAVLGHLELVASHLHPRDRTDRIRVGMALHEALLNAIQHGNLELSSDLRQEEDEEVFRHLGEERRRQPPYRDRRVRIRATMSRSEAVYVVEDEGPGFDPATVPVATDPANLERIGGRGLMLIRTFMDKVEHNEKGNRITLRKRYPTAECPRPPADPC
;
A
#
# COMPACT_ATOMS: atom_id res chain seq x y z
N MET A 1 21.88 7.07 -20.77
CA MET A 1 22.69 8.07 -20.08
C MET A 1 21.80 8.72 -19.04
N THR A 2 22.25 8.92 -17.80
CA THR A 2 21.43 9.50 -16.72
C THR A 2 21.29 11.00 -16.94
N ARG A 3 20.05 11.51 -17.05
CA ARG A 3 19.75 12.93 -17.25
C ARG A 3 19.50 13.61 -15.90
N ILE A 4 20.24 14.66 -15.61
CA ILE A 4 20.17 15.40 -14.35
C ILE A 4 19.85 16.85 -14.66
N LEU A 5 18.88 17.43 -13.94
CA LEU A 5 18.64 18.87 -13.93
C LEU A 5 19.28 19.45 -12.69
N VAL A 6 20.25 20.33 -12.85
CA VAL A 6 20.88 21.10 -11.76
C VAL A 6 20.26 22.48 -11.73
N VAL A 7 19.76 22.89 -10.58
CA VAL A 7 19.09 24.16 -10.35
C VAL A 7 19.86 24.96 -9.29
N ASP A 8 20.47 26.05 -9.66
CA ASP A 8 21.24 26.92 -8.77
C ASP A 8 21.31 28.32 -9.40
N ASP A 9 21.03 29.36 -8.65
CA ASP A 9 21.06 30.75 -9.13
C ASP A 9 22.48 31.28 -9.30
N ASP A 10 23.46 30.67 -8.59
CA ASP A 10 24.88 30.91 -8.85
C ASP A 10 25.35 30.05 -10.04
N ARG A 11 25.44 30.69 -11.20
CA ARG A 11 25.87 30.04 -12.44
C ARG A 11 27.23 29.36 -12.34
N THR A 12 28.16 29.90 -11.52
CA THR A 12 29.48 29.29 -11.34
C THR A 12 29.38 27.98 -10.59
N GLN A 13 28.59 27.94 -9.54
CA GLN A 13 28.31 26.71 -8.79
C GLN A 13 27.57 25.68 -9.64
N ALA A 14 26.53 26.09 -10.39
CA ALA A 14 25.79 25.21 -11.30
C ALA A 14 26.72 24.54 -12.32
N GLU A 15 27.64 25.28 -12.91
CA GLU A 15 28.62 24.74 -13.87
C GLU A 15 29.63 23.81 -13.21
N GLU A 16 30.12 24.12 -12.01
CA GLU A 16 31.03 23.24 -11.26
C GLU A 16 30.36 21.88 -10.96
N PHE A 17 29.11 21.90 -10.47
CA PHE A 17 28.34 20.69 -10.22
C PHE A 17 28.02 19.93 -11.50
N GLY A 18 27.66 20.67 -12.55
CA GLY A 18 27.43 20.11 -13.87
C GLY A 18 28.67 19.41 -14.43
N ALA A 19 29.84 20.01 -14.28
CA ALA A 19 31.10 19.42 -14.73
C ALA A 19 31.46 18.12 -13.97
N LEU A 20 31.24 18.10 -12.65
CA LEU A 20 31.43 16.90 -11.84
C LEU A 20 30.52 15.73 -12.29
N LEU A 21 29.25 16.04 -12.51
CA LEU A 21 28.27 15.04 -12.92
C LEU A 21 28.51 14.55 -14.36
N ARG A 22 28.87 15.46 -15.28
CA ARG A 22 29.26 15.09 -16.66
C ARG A 22 30.51 14.18 -16.67
N LYS A 23 31.50 14.48 -15.81
CA LYS A 23 32.68 13.61 -15.64
C LYS A 23 32.32 12.21 -15.12
N ALA A 24 31.23 12.09 -14.37
CA ALA A 24 30.65 10.82 -13.92
C ALA A 24 29.77 10.14 -14.97
N GLY A 25 29.69 10.66 -16.20
CA GLY A 25 28.93 10.05 -17.31
C GLY A 25 27.45 10.45 -17.34
N CYS A 26 27.05 11.54 -16.68
CA CYS A 26 25.68 12.03 -16.72
C CYS A 26 25.49 13.09 -17.81
N ASP A 27 24.25 13.19 -18.30
CA ASP A 27 23.77 14.28 -19.14
C ASP A 27 23.16 15.36 -18.24
N VAL A 28 23.67 16.61 -18.30
CA VAL A 28 23.33 17.65 -17.31
C VAL A 28 22.76 18.86 -18.02
N THR A 29 21.54 19.22 -17.64
CA THR A 29 20.88 20.47 -17.96
C THR A 29 20.95 21.40 -16.75
N LEU A 30 21.09 22.71 -16.95
CA LEU A 30 21.16 23.70 -15.90
C LEU A 30 19.91 24.60 -15.95
N ALA A 31 19.47 25.05 -14.78
CA ALA A 31 18.44 26.07 -14.58
C ALA A 31 18.87 27.05 -13.49
N GLY A 32 18.55 28.34 -13.63
CA GLY A 32 18.93 29.39 -12.71
C GLY A 32 17.95 29.61 -11.54
N ASN A 33 16.78 29.00 -11.56
CA ASN A 33 15.79 29.05 -10.47
C ASN A 33 14.74 27.94 -10.62
N GLY A 34 13.87 27.77 -9.61
CA GLY A 34 12.84 26.75 -9.61
C GLY A 34 11.78 26.92 -10.71
N ARG A 35 11.48 28.14 -11.13
CA ARG A 35 10.51 28.41 -12.21
C ARG A 35 11.05 28.00 -13.59
N GLU A 36 12.31 28.29 -13.86
CA GLU A 36 12.99 27.83 -15.06
C GLU A 36 13.06 26.29 -15.09
N ALA A 37 13.36 25.67 -13.93
CA ALA A 37 13.36 24.23 -13.78
C ALA A 37 12.01 23.61 -14.16
N LEU A 38 10.89 24.15 -13.67
CA LEU A 38 9.54 23.67 -14.02
C LEU A 38 9.24 23.82 -15.52
N ASN A 39 9.68 24.92 -16.15
CA ASN A 39 9.51 25.13 -17.60
C ASN A 39 10.28 24.09 -18.43
N LEU A 40 11.48 23.69 -17.97
CA LEU A 40 12.29 22.68 -18.65
C LEU A 40 11.67 21.28 -18.57
N LEU A 41 10.93 20.95 -17.52
CA LEU A 41 10.24 19.67 -17.39
C LEU A 41 9.20 19.44 -18.49
N GLY A 42 8.58 20.49 -18.99
CA GLY A 42 7.65 20.41 -20.14
C GLY A 42 8.31 19.98 -21.45
N ARG A 43 9.65 20.04 -21.56
CA ARG A 43 10.42 19.63 -22.75
C ARG A 43 10.99 18.21 -22.62
N GLY A 44 11.01 17.64 -21.44
CA GLY A 44 11.49 16.29 -21.16
C GLY A 44 11.89 16.12 -19.70
N LEU A 45 11.47 15.02 -19.10
CA LEU A 45 11.74 14.75 -17.68
C LEU A 45 13.19 14.29 -17.48
N PRO A 46 13.96 14.88 -16.55
CA PRO A 46 15.23 14.32 -16.08
C PRO A 46 14.98 13.06 -15.23
N ASP A 47 16.02 12.30 -14.96
CA ASP A 47 15.97 11.15 -14.04
C ASP A 47 16.01 11.60 -12.57
N VAL A 48 16.60 12.79 -12.29
CA VAL A 48 16.70 13.40 -10.96
C VAL A 48 16.92 14.89 -11.08
N ILE A 49 16.42 15.64 -10.10
CA ILE A 49 16.70 17.08 -9.95
C ILE A 49 17.65 17.25 -8.76
N LEU A 50 18.68 18.08 -8.95
CA LEU A 50 19.58 18.54 -7.91
C LEU A 50 19.39 20.06 -7.81
N THR A 51 18.84 20.57 -6.69
CA THR A 51 18.46 21.98 -6.55
C THR A 51 19.11 22.62 -5.35
N ASP A 52 19.56 23.86 -5.50
CA ASP A 52 19.88 24.71 -4.37
C ASP A 52 18.63 25.00 -3.55
N LEU A 53 18.83 25.32 -2.27
CA LEU A 53 17.78 25.71 -1.36
C LEU A 53 17.38 27.18 -1.57
N ASP A 54 18.37 28.07 -1.55
CA ASP A 54 18.16 29.52 -1.49
C ASP A 54 18.29 30.12 -2.91
N MET A 55 17.17 30.28 -3.60
CA MET A 55 17.12 30.82 -4.97
C MET A 55 16.03 31.90 -5.07
N PRO A 56 16.21 32.91 -5.96
CA PRO A 56 15.19 33.91 -6.23
C PRO A 56 13.98 33.32 -6.97
N GLU A 57 12.84 34.01 -6.93
CA GLU A 57 11.56 33.70 -7.57
C GLU A 57 10.87 32.43 -7.06
N MET A 58 11.56 31.32 -6.98
CA MET A 58 11.09 30.04 -6.47
C MET A 58 12.25 29.32 -5.83
N ASP A 59 12.20 29.16 -4.50
CA ASP A 59 13.23 28.49 -3.73
C ASP A 59 13.20 26.95 -3.92
N GLY A 60 14.23 26.28 -3.39
CA GLY A 60 14.34 24.82 -3.55
C GLY A 60 13.25 24.05 -2.81
N LEU A 61 12.69 24.57 -1.74
CA LEU A 61 11.60 23.92 -1.00
C LEU A 61 10.27 24.06 -1.76
N GLU A 62 10.00 25.22 -2.32
CA GLU A 62 8.83 25.46 -3.19
C GLU A 62 8.90 24.57 -4.44
N LEU A 63 10.10 24.43 -5.03
CA LEU A 63 10.34 23.53 -6.15
C LEU A 63 10.06 22.07 -5.77
N VAL A 64 10.56 21.58 -4.63
CA VAL A 64 10.26 20.23 -4.12
C VAL A 64 8.75 20.00 -4.02
N GLN A 65 8.01 20.93 -3.45
CA GLN A 65 6.56 20.84 -3.29
C GLN A 65 5.83 20.85 -4.64
N ALA A 66 6.28 21.66 -5.60
CA ALA A 66 5.71 21.73 -6.94
C ALA A 66 5.93 20.39 -7.70
N ILE A 67 7.16 19.86 -7.63
CA ILE A 67 7.53 18.57 -8.25
C ILE A 67 6.70 17.44 -7.64
N ARG A 68 6.56 17.39 -6.30
CA ARG A 68 5.77 16.35 -5.64
C ARG A 68 4.32 16.33 -6.09
N ARG A 69 3.72 17.50 -6.39
CA ARG A 69 2.33 17.60 -6.87
C ARG A 69 2.18 17.21 -8.35
N GLY A 70 3.11 17.64 -9.19
CA GLY A 70 3.01 17.44 -10.64
C GLY A 70 3.72 16.19 -11.17
N TYR A 71 4.80 15.78 -10.50
CA TYR A 71 5.71 14.71 -10.92
C TYR A 71 6.15 13.83 -9.75
N PRO A 72 5.24 13.13 -9.06
CA PRO A 72 5.51 12.44 -7.78
C PRO A 72 6.60 11.36 -7.85
N ALA A 73 6.88 10.82 -9.03
CA ALA A 73 7.92 9.82 -9.25
C ALA A 73 9.31 10.42 -9.53
N LEU A 74 9.41 11.76 -9.74
CA LEU A 74 10.66 12.42 -10.05
C LEU A 74 11.40 12.81 -8.76
N PRO A 75 12.55 12.18 -8.45
CA PRO A 75 13.28 12.48 -7.22
C PRO A 75 13.97 13.85 -7.27
N VAL A 76 13.92 14.55 -6.15
CA VAL A 76 14.60 15.83 -5.95
C VAL A 76 15.61 15.69 -4.81
N ILE A 77 16.86 16.08 -5.05
CA ILE A 77 17.93 16.16 -4.07
C ILE A 77 18.21 17.63 -3.81
N LEU A 78 18.19 18.02 -2.53
CA LEU A 78 18.46 19.39 -2.11
C LEU A 78 19.95 19.61 -1.87
N MET A 79 20.49 20.72 -2.35
CA MET A 79 21.82 21.20 -1.98
C MET A 79 21.68 22.26 -0.88
N THR A 80 22.45 22.16 0.20
CA THR A 80 22.35 23.07 1.34
C THR A 80 23.69 23.68 1.70
N ALA A 81 23.69 24.98 2.09
CA ALA A 81 24.82 25.59 2.73
C ALA A 81 25.01 25.11 4.19
N MET A 82 26.08 25.52 4.86
CA MET A 82 26.31 25.16 6.26
C MET A 82 25.27 25.80 7.19
N GLY A 83 24.75 25.06 8.15
CA GLY A 83 23.81 25.54 9.16
C GLY A 83 22.32 25.44 8.82
N SER A 84 21.96 24.87 7.69
CA SER A 84 20.57 24.71 7.25
C SER A 84 20.01 23.27 7.50
N GLU A 85 20.46 22.59 8.55
CA GLU A 85 20.03 21.20 8.86
C GLU A 85 18.53 21.13 9.17
N ASP A 86 17.98 22.14 9.86
CA ASP A 86 16.54 22.23 10.12
C ASP A 86 15.72 22.40 8.82
N VAL A 87 16.28 23.14 7.86
CA VAL A 87 15.61 23.33 6.56
C VAL A 87 15.74 22.10 5.68
N ALA A 88 16.87 21.40 5.73
CA ALA A 88 17.03 20.10 5.08
C ALA A 88 16.03 19.06 5.64
N ALA A 89 15.83 19.02 6.96
CA ALA A 89 14.82 18.19 7.59
C ALA A 89 13.40 18.55 7.13
N LYS A 90 13.08 19.85 7.03
CA LYS A 90 11.80 20.31 6.46
C LYS A 90 11.63 19.87 4.99
N ALA A 91 12.69 20.00 4.18
CA ALA A 91 12.62 19.58 2.77
C ALA A 91 12.36 18.06 2.62
N LEU A 92 13.00 17.23 3.44
CA LEU A 92 12.72 15.79 3.50
C LEU A 92 11.25 15.51 3.89
N TYR A 93 10.77 16.22 4.91
CA TYR A 93 9.34 16.13 5.31
C TYR A 93 8.39 16.53 4.18
N HIS A 94 8.75 17.53 3.38
CA HIS A 94 7.99 17.99 2.22
C HIS A 94 8.19 17.14 0.95
N GLY A 95 9.07 16.12 1.01
CA GLY A 95 9.19 15.10 -0.03
C GLY A 95 10.45 15.15 -0.89
N ALA A 96 11.50 15.87 -0.48
CA ALA A 96 12.81 15.69 -1.08
C ALA A 96 13.30 14.25 -0.85
N ALA A 97 13.90 13.64 -1.88
CA ALA A 97 14.42 12.28 -1.81
C ALA A 97 15.70 12.18 -0.97
N SER A 98 16.51 13.24 -0.93
CA SER A 98 17.74 13.33 -0.17
C SER A 98 18.21 14.80 -0.10
N TYR A 99 19.30 15.02 0.64
CA TYR A 99 20.03 16.28 0.59
C TYR A 99 21.55 16.05 0.55
N VAL A 100 22.31 17.06 0.08
CA VAL A 100 23.76 17.06 0.04
C VAL A 100 24.26 18.43 0.50
N ARG A 101 25.32 18.46 1.32
CA ARG A 101 25.96 19.71 1.74
C ARG A 101 26.87 20.25 0.64
N LYS A 102 26.76 21.51 0.28
CA LYS A 102 27.57 22.14 -0.77
C LYS A 102 29.10 21.98 -0.53
N ARG A 103 29.57 21.96 0.72
CA ARG A 103 31.00 21.75 1.05
C ARG A 103 31.53 20.31 0.78
N SER A 104 30.69 19.31 0.87
CA SER A 104 31.06 17.91 0.64
C SER A 104 30.63 17.41 -0.74
N LEU A 105 30.10 18.29 -1.56
CA LEU A 105 29.42 17.96 -2.81
C LEU A 105 30.31 17.16 -3.76
N ALA A 106 31.55 17.54 -3.95
CA ALA A 106 32.48 16.84 -4.86
C ALA A 106 32.68 15.37 -4.51
N ARG A 107 32.55 14.99 -3.22
CA ARG A 107 32.70 13.60 -2.75
C ARG A 107 31.37 12.86 -2.63
N GLU A 108 30.29 13.57 -2.37
CA GLU A 108 29.01 12.99 -1.96
C GLU A 108 27.95 13.01 -3.07
N VAL A 109 27.97 14.02 -3.97
CA VAL A 109 26.91 14.20 -4.95
C VAL A 109 26.72 13.00 -5.87
N VAL A 110 27.83 12.48 -6.44
CA VAL A 110 27.75 11.35 -7.38
C VAL A 110 27.21 10.10 -6.68
N ARG A 111 27.65 9.87 -5.43
CA ARG A 111 27.17 8.74 -4.61
C ARG A 111 25.69 8.92 -4.25
N THR A 112 25.28 10.10 -3.80
CA THR A 112 23.89 10.36 -3.40
C THR A 112 22.96 10.27 -4.60
N VAL A 113 23.33 10.86 -5.73
CA VAL A 113 22.59 10.72 -6.99
C VAL A 113 22.46 9.24 -7.38
N GLY A 114 23.57 8.48 -7.33
CA GLY A 114 23.56 7.06 -7.62
C GLY A 114 22.62 6.26 -6.69
N SER A 115 22.65 6.53 -5.38
CA SER A 115 21.78 5.87 -4.40
C SER A 115 20.31 6.21 -4.62
N VAL A 116 19.97 7.50 -4.82
CA VAL A 116 18.59 7.95 -5.06
C VAL A 116 18.06 7.35 -6.35
N LEU A 117 18.86 7.34 -7.43
CA LEU A 117 18.46 6.73 -8.70
C LEU A 117 18.32 5.21 -8.62
N ALA A 118 19.17 4.52 -7.84
CA ALA A 118 19.04 3.09 -7.62
C ALA A 118 17.68 2.75 -6.99
N VAL A 119 17.28 3.50 -5.96
CA VAL A 119 15.96 3.34 -5.32
C VAL A 119 14.84 3.75 -6.29
N ALA A 120 14.93 4.92 -6.94
CA ALA A 120 13.89 5.40 -7.85
C ALA A 120 13.68 4.48 -9.07
N ARG A 121 14.73 3.80 -9.55
CA ARG A 121 14.64 2.82 -10.63
C ARG A 121 14.19 1.44 -10.17
N ALA A 122 14.41 1.09 -8.89
CA ALA A 122 13.93 -0.17 -8.33
C ALA A 122 12.41 -0.20 -8.22
N LEU A 123 11.76 0.92 -7.85
CA LEU A 123 10.31 0.99 -7.68
C LEU A 123 9.52 0.61 -8.94
N PRO A 124 9.76 1.20 -10.13
CA PRO A 124 9.08 0.79 -11.36
C PRO A 124 9.43 -0.64 -11.82
N GLN A 125 10.66 -1.13 -11.52
CA GLN A 125 11.04 -2.50 -11.80
C GLN A 125 10.30 -3.48 -10.89
N GLN A 126 10.11 -3.13 -9.63
CA GLN A 126 9.34 -3.92 -8.68
C GLN A 126 7.86 -3.99 -9.09
N GLU A 127 7.24 -2.89 -9.52
CA GLU A 127 5.89 -2.90 -10.07
C GLU A 127 5.80 -3.80 -11.32
N ARG A 128 6.74 -3.70 -12.27
CA ARG A 128 6.78 -4.57 -13.45
C ARG A 128 6.99 -6.04 -13.12
N VAL A 129 7.75 -6.37 -12.06
CA VAL A 129 7.89 -7.74 -11.58
C VAL A 129 6.58 -8.23 -10.97
N LEU A 130 5.87 -7.38 -10.23
CA LEU A 130 4.55 -7.71 -9.67
C LEU A 130 3.49 -7.92 -10.77
N ASP A 131 3.59 -7.24 -11.91
CA ASP A 131 2.75 -7.54 -13.09
C ASP A 131 3.00 -8.93 -13.67
N CYS A 132 4.17 -9.52 -13.42
CA CYS A 132 4.50 -10.90 -13.76
C CYS A 132 4.04 -11.91 -12.70
N LEU A 133 3.48 -11.45 -11.57
CA LEU A 133 2.98 -12.32 -10.51
C LEU A 133 1.86 -13.22 -11.06
N THR A 134 1.99 -14.51 -10.87
CA THR A 134 1.01 -15.51 -11.30
C THR A 134 0.30 -16.17 -10.13
N HIS A 135 0.93 -16.19 -8.98
CA HIS A 135 0.45 -16.85 -7.77
C HIS A 135 1.13 -16.24 -6.54
N ASP A 136 0.36 -16.11 -5.44
CA ASP A 136 0.89 -15.71 -4.15
C ASP A 136 0.18 -16.47 -3.02
N GLN A 137 0.89 -16.68 -1.92
CA GLN A 137 0.37 -17.32 -0.73
C GLN A 137 0.78 -16.55 0.52
N LEU A 138 -0.21 -16.07 1.26
CA LEU A 138 -0.03 -15.26 2.45
C LEU A 138 -0.67 -15.93 3.66
N SER A 139 -0.08 -15.76 4.83
CA SER A 139 -0.62 -16.23 6.10
C SER A 139 -0.39 -15.18 7.19
N PHE A 140 -1.46 -14.82 7.91
CA PHE A 140 -1.39 -13.92 9.05
C PHE A 140 -1.99 -14.61 10.28
N VAL A 141 -1.44 -14.28 11.44
CA VAL A 141 -1.97 -14.67 12.74
C VAL A 141 -2.27 -13.39 13.52
N LEU A 142 -3.54 -13.19 13.84
CA LEU A 142 -4.04 -11.98 14.51
C LEU A 142 -4.40 -12.31 15.95
N ASP A 143 -4.25 -11.36 16.84
CA ASP A 143 -4.93 -11.38 18.11
C ASP A 143 -6.40 -10.92 17.97
N ASN A 144 -7.10 -10.73 19.08
CA ASN A 144 -8.50 -10.32 19.06
C ASN A 144 -8.69 -8.80 18.93
N ASP A 145 -7.72 -8.08 18.33
CA ASP A 145 -7.82 -6.65 18.02
C ASP A 145 -8.39 -6.40 16.62
N THR A 146 -9.64 -5.98 16.56
CA THR A 146 -10.29 -5.63 15.28
C THR A 146 -9.62 -4.47 14.55
N ALA A 147 -8.82 -3.64 15.22
CA ALA A 147 -8.04 -2.56 14.60
C ALA A 147 -6.96 -3.07 13.63
N GLN A 148 -6.58 -4.35 13.71
CA GLN A 148 -5.63 -4.97 12.76
C GLN A 148 -6.28 -5.32 11.41
N ILE A 149 -7.59 -5.49 11.35
CA ILE A 149 -8.31 -5.94 10.14
C ILE A 149 -8.04 -5.03 8.93
N PRO A 150 -8.15 -3.69 9.01
CA PRO A 150 -7.90 -2.83 7.85
C PRO A 150 -6.49 -2.98 7.27
N ALA A 151 -5.47 -3.16 8.11
CA ALA A 151 -4.09 -3.32 7.66
C ALA A 151 -3.89 -4.66 6.91
N VAL A 152 -4.46 -5.75 7.41
CA VAL A 152 -4.43 -7.05 6.74
C VAL A 152 -5.16 -7.00 5.40
N LEU A 153 -6.37 -6.42 5.37
CA LEU A 153 -7.15 -6.26 4.14
C LEU A 153 -6.42 -5.39 3.11
N GLY A 154 -5.78 -4.30 3.55
CA GLY A 154 -4.97 -3.44 2.67
C GLY A 154 -3.81 -4.20 2.02
N HIS A 155 -3.15 -5.10 2.77
CA HIS A 155 -2.08 -5.92 2.21
C HIS A 155 -2.60 -6.97 1.22
N LEU A 156 -3.71 -7.64 1.54
CA LEU A 156 -4.35 -8.58 0.62
C LEU A 156 -4.85 -7.90 -0.66
N GLU A 157 -5.42 -6.70 -0.55
CA GLU A 157 -5.85 -5.87 -1.70
C GLU A 157 -4.66 -5.48 -2.58
N LEU A 158 -3.52 -5.12 -1.99
CA LEU A 158 -2.32 -4.79 -2.75
C LEU A 158 -1.91 -5.96 -3.66
N VAL A 159 -1.82 -7.17 -3.14
CA VAL A 159 -1.49 -8.37 -3.93
C VAL A 159 -2.57 -8.67 -4.96
N ALA A 160 -3.85 -8.63 -4.55
CA ALA A 160 -4.98 -8.85 -5.45
C ALA A 160 -5.02 -7.84 -6.60
N SER A 161 -4.57 -6.59 -6.39
CA SER A 161 -4.55 -5.55 -7.43
C SER A 161 -3.60 -5.87 -8.58
N HIS A 162 -2.51 -6.59 -8.32
CA HIS A 162 -1.57 -7.04 -9.35
C HIS A 162 -2.06 -8.30 -10.09
N LEU A 163 -2.73 -9.20 -9.38
CA LEU A 163 -3.29 -10.43 -9.98
C LEU A 163 -4.57 -10.17 -10.77
N HIS A 164 -5.42 -9.24 -10.29
CA HIS A 164 -6.75 -8.92 -10.84
C HIS A 164 -6.93 -7.40 -11.07
N PRO A 165 -6.11 -6.73 -11.88
CA PRO A 165 -6.10 -5.26 -12.00
C PRO A 165 -7.43 -4.69 -12.55
N ARG A 166 -8.15 -5.44 -13.36
CA ARG A 166 -9.39 -5.01 -14.02
C ARG A 166 -10.65 -5.14 -13.15
N ASP A 167 -10.61 -5.96 -12.11
CA ASP A 167 -11.79 -6.33 -11.32
C ASP A 167 -11.89 -5.55 -10.00
N ARG A 168 -11.74 -4.22 -10.04
CA ARG A 168 -11.76 -3.36 -8.84
C ARG A 168 -13.01 -3.54 -7.99
N THR A 169 -14.18 -3.67 -8.62
CA THR A 169 -15.45 -3.85 -7.89
C THR A 169 -15.47 -5.18 -7.15
N ASP A 170 -15.02 -6.25 -7.77
CA ASP A 170 -14.96 -7.56 -7.12
C ASP A 170 -13.91 -7.60 -6.03
N ARG A 171 -12.76 -6.92 -6.17
CA ARG A 171 -11.79 -6.78 -5.08
C ARG A 171 -12.37 -6.07 -3.87
N ILE A 172 -13.14 -5.00 -4.06
CA ILE A 172 -13.85 -4.30 -2.96
C ILE A 172 -14.84 -5.25 -2.28
N ARG A 173 -15.64 -6.00 -3.04
CA ARG A 173 -16.60 -6.99 -2.53
C ARG A 173 -15.91 -8.09 -1.73
N VAL A 174 -14.80 -8.62 -2.24
CA VAL A 174 -13.96 -9.59 -1.52
C VAL A 174 -13.43 -9.00 -0.23
N GLY A 175 -12.94 -7.76 -0.25
CA GLY A 175 -12.50 -7.05 0.95
C GLY A 175 -13.60 -6.93 2.01
N MET A 176 -14.83 -6.62 1.61
CA MET A 176 -16.00 -6.58 2.52
C MET A 176 -16.33 -7.97 3.08
N ALA A 177 -16.32 -9.01 2.24
CA ALA A 177 -16.56 -10.39 2.70
C ALA A 177 -15.50 -10.85 3.70
N LEU A 178 -14.23 -10.52 3.46
CA LEU A 178 -13.13 -10.84 4.38
C LEU A 178 -13.22 -10.03 5.69
N HIS A 179 -13.62 -8.76 5.62
CA HIS A 179 -13.85 -7.93 6.80
C HIS A 179 -14.90 -8.58 7.71
N GLU A 180 -16.04 -8.98 7.17
CA GLU A 180 -17.10 -9.66 7.91
C GLU A 180 -16.65 -11.02 8.46
N ALA A 181 -15.90 -11.80 7.66
CA ALA A 181 -15.39 -13.10 8.13
C ALA A 181 -14.40 -12.95 9.28
N LEU A 182 -13.51 -11.95 9.25
CA LEU A 182 -12.56 -11.67 10.33
C LEU A 182 -13.26 -11.12 11.58
N LEU A 183 -14.25 -10.24 11.42
CA LEU A 183 -15.06 -9.77 12.55
C LEU A 183 -15.79 -10.92 13.22
N ASN A 184 -16.41 -11.81 12.45
CA ASN A 184 -17.10 -12.97 12.98
C ASN A 184 -16.15 -13.91 13.74
N ALA A 185 -14.95 -14.17 13.19
CA ALA A 185 -13.94 -14.99 13.81
C ALA A 185 -13.43 -14.40 15.15
N ILE A 186 -13.24 -13.07 15.21
CA ILE A 186 -12.81 -12.39 16.44
C ILE A 186 -13.98 -12.31 17.44
N GLN A 187 -15.11 -11.74 17.03
CA GLN A 187 -16.20 -11.38 17.94
C GLN A 187 -17.00 -12.62 18.36
N HIS A 188 -17.48 -13.42 17.42
CA HIS A 188 -18.34 -14.56 17.69
C HIS A 188 -17.54 -15.84 17.94
N GLY A 189 -16.41 -16.03 17.25
CA GLY A 189 -15.50 -17.16 17.43
C GLY A 189 -14.69 -17.03 18.72
N ASN A 190 -13.63 -16.24 18.68
CA ASN A 190 -12.65 -16.16 19.78
C ASN A 190 -13.20 -15.51 21.05
N LEU A 191 -13.97 -14.41 20.92
CA LEU A 191 -14.53 -13.70 22.08
C LEU A 191 -15.91 -14.21 22.52
N GLU A 192 -16.53 -15.13 21.76
CA GLU A 192 -17.83 -15.74 22.06
C GLU A 192 -18.95 -14.71 22.35
N LEU A 193 -18.92 -13.55 21.67
CA LEU A 193 -19.96 -12.54 21.82
C LEU A 193 -21.23 -13.00 21.08
N SER A 194 -22.37 -13.05 21.78
CA SER A 194 -23.64 -13.44 21.16
C SER A 194 -24.13 -12.35 20.20
N SER A 195 -24.65 -12.77 19.04
CA SER A 195 -25.32 -11.87 18.10
C SER A 195 -26.61 -11.27 18.70
N ASP A 196 -27.23 -11.94 19.65
CA ASP A 196 -28.46 -11.47 20.29
C ASP A 196 -28.21 -10.24 21.18
N LEU A 197 -27.03 -10.16 21.84
CA LEU A 197 -26.60 -8.98 22.58
C LEU A 197 -26.51 -7.71 21.72
N ARG A 198 -26.32 -7.86 20.41
CA ARG A 198 -26.28 -6.75 19.45
C ARG A 198 -27.66 -6.28 19.00
N GLN A 199 -28.71 -7.07 19.27
CA GLN A 199 -30.10 -6.75 18.88
C GLN A 199 -30.92 -6.10 20.00
N GLU A 200 -30.66 -6.43 21.27
CA GLU A 200 -31.56 -6.10 22.35
C GLU A 200 -31.21 -4.84 23.11
N GLU A 201 -29.95 -4.50 23.30
CA GLU A 201 -29.56 -3.25 24.00
C GLU A 201 -28.09 -2.92 23.77
N ASP A 202 -27.82 -1.60 23.51
CA ASP A 202 -26.54 -0.93 23.65
C ASP A 202 -25.32 -1.57 22.97
N GLU A 203 -24.99 -1.06 21.82
CA GLU A 203 -23.68 -1.24 21.15
C GLU A 203 -22.51 -1.01 22.15
N GLU A 204 -22.74 -0.24 23.20
CA GLU A 204 -21.79 0.05 24.26
C GLU A 204 -21.55 -1.18 25.16
N VAL A 205 -22.58 -1.94 25.51
CA VAL A 205 -22.46 -3.19 26.29
C VAL A 205 -21.70 -4.25 25.50
N PHE A 206 -22.04 -4.41 24.21
CA PHE A 206 -21.34 -5.35 23.33
C PHE A 206 -19.86 -5.01 23.21
N ARG A 207 -19.53 -3.74 23.00
CA ARG A 207 -18.15 -3.26 22.94
C ARG A 207 -17.42 -3.45 24.26
N HIS A 208 -18.04 -3.11 25.39
CA HIS A 208 -17.43 -3.24 26.73
C HIS A 208 -17.12 -4.70 27.06
N LEU A 209 -18.06 -5.61 26.82
CA LEU A 209 -17.85 -7.05 27.02
C LEU A 209 -16.73 -7.58 26.12
N GLY A 210 -16.64 -7.10 24.89
CA GLY A 210 -15.55 -7.47 23.98
C GLY A 210 -14.19 -7.03 24.49
N GLU A 211 -14.07 -5.80 25.01
CA GLU A 211 -12.84 -5.27 25.59
C GLU A 211 -12.45 -6.02 26.89
N GLU A 212 -13.42 -6.39 27.70
CA GLU A 212 -13.19 -7.16 28.91
C GLU A 212 -12.66 -8.57 28.57
N ARG A 213 -13.37 -9.32 27.71
CA ARG A 213 -12.98 -10.68 27.31
C ARG A 213 -11.61 -10.72 26.64
N ARG A 214 -11.30 -9.73 25.80
CA ARG A 214 -9.99 -9.60 25.14
C ARG A 214 -8.81 -9.57 26.13
N ARG A 215 -9.02 -9.16 27.39
CA ARG A 215 -7.99 -9.09 28.44
C ARG A 215 -7.93 -10.34 29.32
N GLN A 216 -8.92 -11.21 29.24
CA GLN A 216 -9.07 -12.35 30.13
C GLN A 216 -8.79 -13.69 29.44
N PRO A 217 -8.12 -14.65 30.10
CA PRO A 217 -8.07 -16.01 29.62
C PRO A 217 -9.48 -16.66 29.67
N PRO A 218 -9.82 -17.57 28.76
CA PRO A 218 -8.99 -18.10 27.66
C PRO A 218 -8.98 -17.21 26.42
N TYR A 219 -9.86 -16.21 26.33
CA TYR A 219 -10.08 -15.39 25.14
C TYR A 219 -8.83 -14.63 24.70
N ARG A 220 -8.09 -14.05 25.66
CA ARG A 220 -6.85 -13.30 25.42
C ARG A 220 -5.80 -14.09 24.63
N ASP A 221 -5.76 -15.39 24.83
CA ASP A 221 -4.71 -16.25 24.30
C ASP A 221 -5.09 -16.85 22.93
N ARG A 222 -6.36 -16.75 22.53
CA ARG A 222 -6.86 -17.22 21.24
C ARG A 222 -6.40 -16.33 20.10
N ARG A 223 -6.21 -16.92 18.92
CA ARG A 223 -5.77 -16.27 17.69
C ARG A 223 -6.72 -16.53 16.54
N VAL A 224 -6.79 -15.60 15.60
CA VAL A 224 -7.41 -15.79 14.31
C VAL A 224 -6.31 -15.98 13.27
N ARG A 225 -6.41 -17.02 12.45
CA ARG A 225 -5.52 -17.27 11.32
C ARG A 225 -6.24 -16.98 10.03
N ILE A 226 -5.62 -16.16 9.18
CA ILE A 226 -6.07 -15.99 7.80
C ILE A 226 -4.98 -16.49 6.86
N ARG A 227 -5.36 -17.36 5.92
CA ARG A 227 -4.52 -17.79 4.80
C ARG A 227 -5.18 -17.37 3.51
N ALA A 228 -4.42 -16.78 2.62
CA ALA A 228 -4.85 -16.38 1.29
C ALA A 228 -3.97 -17.07 0.25
N THR A 229 -4.59 -17.74 -0.70
CA THR A 229 -3.93 -18.32 -1.87
C THR A 229 -4.57 -17.68 -3.09
N MET A 230 -3.79 -16.88 -3.81
CA MET A 230 -4.29 -16.08 -4.93
C MET A 230 -3.54 -16.43 -6.21
N SER A 231 -4.26 -16.57 -7.29
CA SER A 231 -3.77 -16.77 -8.66
C SER A 231 -4.55 -15.87 -9.61
N ARG A 232 -4.14 -15.78 -10.86
CA ARG A 232 -4.85 -14.96 -11.88
C ARG A 232 -6.29 -15.43 -12.16
N SER A 233 -6.63 -16.67 -11.85
CA SER A 233 -7.96 -17.24 -12.11
C SER A 233 -8.82 -17.40 -10.87
N GLU A 234 -8.23 -17.43 -9.70
CA GLU A 234 -8.93 -17.75 -8.46
C GLU A 234 -8.20 -17.16 -7.24
N ALA A 235 -8.98 -16.76 -6.25
CA ALA A 235 -8.49 -16.47 -4.90
C ALA A 235 -9.26 -17.32 -3.88
N VAL A 236 -8.53 -17.96 -2.98
CA VAL A 236 -9.05 -18.77 -1.88
C VAL A 236 -8.55 -18.19 -0.57
N TYR A 237 -9.49 -17.87 0.31
CA TYR A 237 -9.20 -17.35 1.64
C TYR A 237 -9.73 -18.32 2.69
N VAL A 238 -8.94 -18.62 3.70
CA VAL A 238 -9.32 -19.47 4.83
C VAL A 238 -9.15 -18.65 6.10
N VAL A 239 -10.25 -18.38 6.80
CA VAL A 239 -10.25 -17.73 8.11
C VAL A 239 -10.60 -18.78 9.16
N GLU A 240 -9.78 -18.90 10.20
CA GLU A 240 -9.91 -19.90 11.26
C GLU A 240 -9.68 -19.24 12.61
N ASP A 241 -10.63 -19.45 13.54
CA ASP A 241 -10.56 -19.01 14.92
C ASP A 241 -10.31 -20.20 15.88
N GLU A 242 -9.98 -19.89 17.12
CA GLU A 242 -9.74 -20.87 18.18
C GLU A 242 -10.91 -20.97 19.17
N GLY A 243 -12.08 -20.45 18.78
CA GLY A 243 -13.30 -20.54 19.56
C GLY A 243 -13.93 -21.93 19.58
N PRO A 244 -15.07 -22.07 20.28
CA PRO A 244 -15.79 -23.34 20.37
C PRO A 244 -16.36 -23.77 19.02
N GLY A 245 -16.58 -22.84 18.08
CA GLY A 245 -17.27 -23.05 16.83
C GLY A 245 -18.80 -23.03 16.96
N PHE A 246 -19.49 -23.38 15.90
CA PHE A 246 -20.95 -23.50 15.85
C PHE A 246 -21.35 -24.64 14.90
N ASP A 247 -22.58 -25.09 14.98
CA ASP A 247 -23.11 -26.04 14.01
C ASP A 247 -23.49 -25.34 12.70
N PRO A 248 -22.77 -25.56 11.59
CA PRO A 248 -23.08 -24.92 10.32
C PRO A 248 -24.46 -25.26 9.74
N ALA A 249 -25.09 -26.38 10.16
CA ALA A 249 -26.42 -26.77 9.75
C ALA A 249 -27.52 -25.88 10.37
N THR A 250 -27.23 -25.21 11.47
CA THR A 250 -28.17 -24.31 12.15
C THR A 250 -28.21 -22.90 11.54
N VAL A 251 -27.27 -22.57 10.63
CA VAL A 251 -27.23 -21.26 9.99
C VAL A 251 -28.35 -21.14 8.97
N PRO A 252 -29.28 -20.18 9.14
CA PRO A 252 -30.41 -20.01 8.22
C PRO A 252 -29.94 -19.78 6.77
N VAL A 253 -30.66 -20.34 5.82
CA VAL A 253 -30.39 -20.12 4.40
C VAL A 253 -30.65 -18.64 4.10
N ALA A 254 -29.68 -17.96 3.47
CA ALA A 254 -29.67 -16.52 3.24
C ALA A 254 -30.82 -15.97 2.34
N THR A 255 -31.68 -16.85 1.81
CA THR A 255 -32.78 -16.50 0.90
C THR A 255 -34.10 -16.18 1.59
N ASP A 256 -34.21 -16.33 2.91
CA ASP A 256 -35.45 -16.03 3.63
C ASP A 256 -35.53 -14.53 3.98
N PRO A 257 -36.53 -13.79 3.46
CA PRO A 257 -36.71 -12.36 3.77
C PRO A 257 -36.80 -12.03 5.26
N ALA A 258 -37.30 -12.97 6.08
CA ALA A 258 -37.39 -12.82 7.53
C ALA A 258 -36.02 -12.72 8.24
N ASN A 259 -34.94 -13.19 7.58
CA ASN A 259 -33.58 -13.11 8.09
C ASN A 259 -32.87 -11.81 7.73
N LEU A 260 -33.42 -11.00 6.81
CA LEU A 260 -32.87 -9.68 6.40
C LEU A 260 -33.05 -8.62 7.48
N GLU A 261 -34.06 -8.78 8.35
CA GLU A 261 -34.35 -7.83 9.45
C GLU A 261 -33.49 -8.09 10.70
N ARG A 262 -32.85 -9.27 10.79
CA ARG A 262 -31.94 -9.57 11.91
C ARG A 262 -30.56 -8.95 11.66
N ILE A 263 -30.17 -8.02 12.53
CA ILE A 263 -28.88 -7.28 12.44
C ILE A 263 -27.68 -8.24 12.39
N GLY A 264 -27.76 -9.42 13.03
CA GLY A 264 -26.71 -10.47 13.00
C GLY A 264 -26.62 -11.29 11.71
N GLY A 265 -27.61 -11.23 10.80
CA GLY A 265 -27.65 -12.02 9.54
C GLY A 265 -26.94 -11.37 8.36
N ARG A 266 -26.65 -10.06 8.42
CA ARG A 266 -26.09 -9.31 7.28
C ARG A 266 -24.70 -9.75 6.88
N GLY A 267 -23.81 -10.06 7.83
CA GLY A 267 -22.41 -10.42 7.56
C GLY A 267 -22.30 -11.68 6.71
N LEU A 268 -22.96 -12.78 7.11
CA LEU A 268 -22.96 -14.03 6.33
C LEU A 268 -23.66 -13.90 4.98
N MET A 269 -24.70 -13.06 4.89
CA MET A 269 -25.35 -12.76 3.62
C MET A 269 -24.41 -12.05 2.66
N LEU A 270 -23.67 -11.03 3.13
CA LEU A 270 -22.68 -10.31 2.33
C LEU A 270 -21.57 -11.26 1.84
N ILE A 271 -21.05 -12.11 2.73
CA ILE A 271 -20.05 -13.11 2.39
C ILE A 271 -20.58 -14.03 1.26
N ARG A 272 -21.78 -14.58 1.42
CA ARG A 272 -22.39 -15.48 0.40
C ARG A 272 -22.72 -14.79 -0.91
N THR A 273 -23.04 -13.49 -0.87
CA THR A 273 -23.37 -12.69 -2.07
C THR A 273 -22.12 -12.33 -2.87
N PHE A 274 -21.00 -12.09 -2.20
CA PHE A 274 -19.78 -11.58 -2.85
C PHE A 274 -18.81 -12.68 -3.27
N MET A 275 -18.87 -13.85 -2.62
CA MET A 275 -18.00 -14.98 -2.90
C MET A 275 -18.74 -16.04 -3.72
N ASP A 276 -18.01 -16.68 -4.65
CA ASP A 276 -18.61 -17.72 -5.52
C ASP A 276 -18.82 -19.04 -4.78
N LYS A 277 -18.04 -19.29 -3.72
CA LYS A 277 -18.21 -20.46 -2.85
C LYS A 277 -17.82 -20.11 -1.42
N VAL A 278 -18.64 -20.58 -0.47
CA VAL A 278 -18.46 -20.40 0.97
C VAL A 278 -18.68 -21.75 1.66
N GLU A 279 -17.68 -22.22 2.39
CA GLU A 279 -17.71 -23.50 3.09
C GLU A 279 -17.24 -23.32 4.54
N HIS A 280 -17.88 -24.02 5.47
CA HIS A 280 -17.43 -24.14 6.86
C HIS A 280 -16.92 -25.57 7.10
N ASN A 281 -15.97 -25.72 8.03
CA ASN A 281 -15.62 -27.03 8.53
C ASN A 281 -16.72 -27.57 9.48
N GLU A 282 -16.65 -28.84 9.85
CA GLU A 282 -17.63 -29.49 10.74
C GLU A 282 -17.77 -28.82 12.11
N LYS A 283 -16.65 -28.27 12.64
CA LYS A 283 -16.63 -27.56 13.92
C LYS A 283 -17.23 -26.15 13.84
N GLY A 284 -17.36 -25.56 12.63
CA GLY A 284 -17.85 -24.20 12.44
C GLY A 284 -16.87 -23.07 12.83
N ASN A 285 -15.62 -23.39 13.15
CA ASN A 285 -14.59 -22.40 13.50
C ASN A 285 -13.62 -22.07 12.35
N ARG A 286 -13.93 -22.55 11.14
CA ARG A 286 -13.17 -22.24 9.93
C ARG A 286 -14.13 -22.01 8.79
N ILE A 287 -13.93 -20.87 8.10
CA ILE A 287 -14.64 -20.54 6.86
C ILE A 287 -13.65 -20.51 5.70
N THR A 288 -14.02 -21.10 4.59
CA THR A 288 -13.29 -21.06 3.32
C THR A 288 -14.09 -20.28 2.31
N LEU A 289 -13.50 -19.23 1.78
CA LEU A 289 -14.10 -18.30 0.83
C LEU A 289 -13.36 -18.42 -0.50
N ARG A 290 -14.08 -18.61 -1.59
CA ARG A 290 -13.50 -18.75 -2.92
C ARG A 290 -14.10 -17.74 -3.88
N LYS A 291 -13.23 -17.02 -4.60
CA LYS A 291 -13.59 -16.11 -5.68
C LYS A 291 -12.90 -16.51 -6.97
N ARG A 292 -13.64 -16.62 -8.06
CA ARG A 292 -13.13 -16.91 -9.40
C ARG A 292 -13.06 -15.63 -10.20
N TYR A 293 -12.03 -15.53 -11.03
CA TYR A 293 -11.83 -14.41 -11.92
C TYR A 293 -11.75 -14.90 -13.36
N PRO A 294 -12.35 -14.17 -14.31
CA PRO A 294 -12.21 -14.52 -15.72
C PRO A 294 -10.73 -14.50 -16.11
N THR A 295 -10.21 -15.57 -16.64
CA THR A 295 -8.87 -15.60 -17.21
C THR A 295 -8.87 -14.77 -18.49
N ALA A 296 -8.41 -13.51 -18.39
CA ALA A 296 -8.05 -12.79 -19.60
C ALA A 296 -6.85 -13.52 -20.22
N GLU A 297 -6.93 -13.86 -21.50
CA GLU A 297 -5.78 -14.36 -22.25
C GLU A 297 -4.61 -13.39 -22.01
N CYS A 298 -3.50 -13.94 -21.50
CA CYS A 298 -2.27 -13.18 -21.32
C CYS A 298 -1.89 -12.57 -22.69
N PRO A 299 -1.76 -11.24 -22.83
CA PRO A 299 -1.22 -10.69 -24.06
C PRO A 299 0.15 -11.34 -24.26
N ARG A 300 0.32 -12.07 -25.36
CA ARG A 300 1.64 -12.58 -25.75
C ARG A 300 2.61 -11.42 -25.76
N PRO A 301 3.82 -11.56 -25.20
CA PRO A 301 4.83 -10.54 -25.36
C PRO A 301 4.98 -10.27 -26.88
N PRO A 302 5.18 -9.01 -27.30
CA PRO A 302 5.42 -8.72 -28.68
C PRO A 302 6.59 -9.60 -29.15
N ALA A 303 6.38 -10.30 -30.27
CA ALA A 303 7.46 -11.06 -30.91
C ALA A 303 8.59 -10.07 -31.18
N ASP A 304 9.78 -10.38 -30.70
CA ASP A 304 10.98 -9.62 -31.07
C ASP A 304 11.03 -9.50 -32.59
N PRO A 305 11.20 -8.29 -33.13
CA PRO A 305 11.49 -8.16 -34.55
C PRO A 305 12.90 -8.72 -34.81
N CYS A 306 12.96 -9.74 -35.64
CA CYS A 306 14.22 -10.23 -36.22
C CYS A 306 15.00 -9.12 -36.92
#